data_4a08482b63b82c395bb88ba986a25c6f
#
_entry.id   4a08482b63b82c395bb88ba986a25c6f
#
_cell.length_a   1.000
_cell.length_b   1.000
_cell.length_c   1.000
_cell.angle_alpha   90.00
_cell.angle_beta   90.00
_cell.angle_gamma   90.00
#
_symmetry.space_group_name_H-M   'P 1'
#
loop_
_entity.id
_entity.type
_entity.pdbx_description
1 polymer ?
#
loop_
_entity_poly.entity_id
_entity_poly.type
_entity_poly.pdbx_seq_one_letter_code
_entity_poly.pdbx_strand_id
1 'polypeptide(L)'
;NNRYVAKEKRQRVEEAIRALNYRPNNMARALKGKKSNQILFIADHITNEYFSSIVSAMDQYAYEAGYLISLCANRNTPEFVSQVISRQYDGIIVSSASFPEEYVSQLSQAGIPVVVFRRRLHLKPMEHAALMETGLYTGARKAVRHLMEKGCRNIVYVDRISARGHVSPADDMRFSGFVDEMKESGFSVGPDNIVCGCRSQEELEEELRERFRKGKAADGIFGRNDTLACIAMTTAQQVGLRVPEDIRIIGFDDSSISRLCSPKLSTLGFQQREIAKTAIDMLSQMMNGQQPENVDFDTVLIERESTL
;
A
#
# COMPACT_ATOMS: atom_id res chain seq x y z
N ASN A 1 -9.03 -28.85 25.95
CA ASN A 1 -9.84 -29.57 26.96
C ASN A 1 -11.31 -29.61 26.56
N ASN A 2 -11.68 -30.58 25.73
CA ASN A 2 -13.08 -30.88 25.43
C ASN A 2 -13.67 -31.60 26.65
N ARG A 3 -14.04 -30.84 27.69
CA ARG A 3 -14.82 -31.42 28.78
C ARG A 3 -16.23 -31.70 28.25
N TYR A 4 -16.61 -32.98 28.27
CA TYR A 4 -17.97 -33.39 27.94
C TYR A 4 -18.96 -32.64 28.84
N VAL A 5 -19.83 -31.84 28.23
CA VAL A 5 -20.93 -31.15 28.92
C VAL A 5 -22.20 -31.88 28.54
N ALA A 6 -22.94 -32.38 29.56
CA ALA A 6 -24.21 -33.08 29.32
C ALA A 6 -25.16 -32.20 28.49
N LYS A 7 -25.88 -32.82 27.56
CA LYS A 7 -26.73 -32.16 26.59
C LYS A 7 -27.75 -31.19 27.21
N GLU A 8 -28.34 -31.61 28.34
CA GLU A 8 -29.29 -30.82 29.14
C GLU A 8 -28.65 -29.52 29.70
N LYS A 9 -27.40 -29.61 30.23
CA LYS A 9 -26.69 -28.43 30.75
C LYS A 9 -26.36 -27.45 29.63
N ARG A 10 -25.99 -27.96 28.47
CA ARG A 10 -25.72 -27.12 27.28
C ARG A 10 -26.97 -26.37 26.84
N GLN A 11 -28.12 -27.08 26.77
CA GLN A 11 -29.40 -26.49 26.35
C GLN A 11 -29.85 -25.38 27.32
N ARG A 12 -29.76 -25.61 28.64
CA ARG A 12 -30.07 -24.59 29.67
C ARG A 12 -29.19 -23.36 29.57
N VAL A 13 -27.91 -23.53 29.26
CA VAL A 13 -26.99 -22.40 29.05
C VAL A 13 -27.35 -21.63 27.78
N GLU A 14 -27.67 -22.30 26.69
CA GLU A 14 -28.10 -21.69 25.44
C GLU A 14 -29.43 -20.92 25.58
N GLU A 15 -30.38 -21.47 26.36
CA GLU A 15 -31.63 -20.79 26.72
C GLU A 15 -31.40 -19.52 27.56
N ALA A 16 -30.52 -19.62 28.58
CA ALA A 16 -30.14 -18.47 29.40
C ALA A 16 -29.43 -17.38 28.60
N ILE A 17 -28.52 -17.75 27.69
CA ILE A 17 -27.84 -16.81 26.76
C ILE A 17 -28.88 -16.06 25.94
N ARG A 18 -29.88 -16.76 25.37
CA ARG A 18 -30.96 -16.14 24.59
C ARG A 18 -31.84 -15.25 25.45
N ALA A 19 -32.29 -15.73 26.63
CA ALA A 19 -33.17 -15.00 27.52
C ALA A 19 -32.54 -13.71 28.05
N LEU A 20 -31.24 -13.72 28.32
CA LEU A 20 -30.47 -12.57 28.84
C LEU A 20 -29.86 -11.71 27.72
N ASN A 21 -30.06 -12.04 26.45
CA ASN A 21 -29.37 -11.44 25.31
C ASN A 21 -27.84 -11.32 25.57
N TYR A 22 -27.28 -12.32 26.24
CA TYR A 22 -25.87 -12.30 26.60
C TYR A 22 -25.00 -12.43 25.38
N ARG A 23 -24.12 -11.43 25.20
CA ARG A 23 -23.07 -11.45 24.16
C ARG A 23 -21.71 -11.61 24.85
N PRO A 24 -20.93 -12.65 24.51
CA PRO A 24 -19.59 -12.81 25.06
C PRO A 24 -18.75 -11.58 24.74
N ASN A 25 -18.10 -11.00 25.74
CA ASN A 25 -17.15 -9.90 25.56
C ASN A 25 -15.82 -10.47 25.08
N ASN A 26 -15.43 -10.20 23.83
CA ASN A 26 -14.19 -10.69 23.24
C ASN A 26 -12.95 -10.13 23.96
N MET A 27 -12.99 -8.90 24.46
CA MET A 27 -11.92 -8.31 25.26
C MET A 27 -11.70 -9.09 26.56
N ALA A 28 -12.78 -9.47 27.27
CA ALA A 28 -12.69 -10.30 28.46
C ALA A 28 -12.20 -11.74 28.14
N ARG A 29 -12.43 -12.23 26.93
CA ARG A 29 -11.91 -13.52 26.46
C ARG A 29 -10.42 -13.43 26.16
N ALA A 30 -9.96 -12.35 25.51
CA ALA A 30 -8.55 -12.10 25.22
C ALA A 30 -7.72 -12.01 26.50
N LEU A 31 -8.21 -11.34 27.55
CA LEU A 31 -7.57 -11.28 28.87
C LEU A 31 -7.39 -12.66 29.53
N LYS A 32 -8.17 -13.69 29.13
CA LYS A 32 -8.03 -15.08 29.57
C LYS A 32 -7.18 -15.93 28.62
N GLY A 33 -6.33 -15.32 27.80
CA GLY A 33 -5.48 -16.02 26.83
C GLY A 33 -6.26 -16.63 25.65
N LYS A 34 -7.46 -16.11 25.35
CA LYS A 34 -8.23 -16.47 24.15
C LYS A 34 -8.09 -15.41 23.08
N LYS A 35 -8.36 -15.78 21.83
CA LYS A 35 -8.32 -14.86 20.68
C LYS A 35 -9.26 -13.67 20.85
N SER A 36 -8.80 -12.48 20.47
CA SER A 36 -9.62 -11.26 20.37
C SER A 36 -10.51 -11.28 19.13
N ASN A 37 -10.18 -12.09 18.14
CA ASN A 37 -10.75 -12.16 16.81
C ASN A 37 -10.66 -10.81 16.06
N GLN A 38 -9.57 -10.07 16.28
CA GLN A 38 -9.30 -8.80 15.63
C GLN A 38 -7.93 -8.78 14.97
N ILE A 39 -7.89 -8.26 13.74
CA ILE A 39 -6.67 -7.96 12.98
C ILE A 39 -6.59 -6.44 12.83
N LEU A 40 -5.39 -5.86 13.03
CA LEU A 40 -5.14 -4.45 12.80
C LEU A 40 -4.40 -4.26 11.47
N PHE A 41 -4.89 -3.34 10.64
CA PHE A 41 -4.18 -2.85 9.45
C PHE A 41 -3.66 -1.45 9.73
N ILE A 42 -2.33 -1.24 9.62
CA ILE A 42 -1.66 0.04 9.83
C ILE A 42 -1.18 0.57 8.47
N ALA A 43 -1.57 1.79 8.10
CA ALA A 43 -1.16 2.45 6.86
C ALA A 43 -0.73 3.90 7.10
N ASP A 44 0.06 4.48 6.19
CA ASP A 44 0.45 5.90 6.29
C ASP A 44 -0.75 6.83 6.04
N HIS A 45 -1.59 6.51 5.05
CA HIS A 45 -2.77 7.27 4.65
C HIS A 45 -3.94 6.33 4.40
N ILE A 46 -5.07 6.60 5.06
CA ILE A 46 -6.26 5.75 4.96
C ILE A 46 -7.30 6.25 3.94
N THR A 47 -7.05 7.41 3.33
CA THR A 47 -7.97 8.05 2.37
C THR A 47 -7.67 7.71 0.90
N ASN A 48 -6.59 7.01 0.61
CA ASN A 48 -6.21 6.61 -0.74
C ASN A 48 -7.05 5.40 -1.20
N GLU A 49 -7.52 5.42 -2.44
CA GLU A 49 -8.35 4.35 -3.04
C GLU A 49 -7.64 2.98 -3.01
N TYR A 50 -6.32 2.93 -3.21
CA TYR A 50 -5.54 1.69 -3.07
C TYR A 50 -5.75 1.05 -1.70
N PHE A 51 -5.64 1.84 -0.61
CA PHE A 51 -5.80 1.30 0.75
C PHE A 51 -7.25 0.89 1.04
N SER A 52 -8.23 1.67 0.60
CA SER A 52 -9.64 1.31 0.81
C SER A 52 -10.01 0.03 0.06
N SER A 53 -9.51 -0.14 -1.15
CA SER A 53 -9.77 -1.33 -1.97
C SER A 53 -9.10 -2.59 -1.40
N ILE A 54 -7.84 -2.49 -0.98
CA ILE A 54 -7.13 -3.65 -0.40
C ILE A 54 -7.70 -4.04 0.97
N VAL A 55 -8.08 -3.07 1.80
CA VAL A 55 -8.73 -3.33 3.09
C VAL A 55 -10.10 -3.96 2.88
N SER A 56 -10.88 -3.51 1.90
CA SER A 56 -12.17 -4.11 1.55
C SER A 56 -12.01 -5.57 1.11
N ALA A 57 -10.98 -5.88 0.32
CA ALA A 57 -10.69 -7.26 -0.07
C ALA A 57 -10.22 -8.11 1.13
N MET A 58 -9.41 -7.54 2.02
CA MET A 58 -8.96 -8.22 3.23
C MET A 58 -10.09 -8.49 4.22
N ASP A 59 -11.04 -7.54 4.36
CA ASP A 59 -12.18 -7.68 5.26
C ASP A 59 -13.01 -8.92 4.93
N GLN A 60 -13.22 -9.19 3.64
CA GLN A 60 -13.92 -10.40 3.19
C GLN A 60 -13.17 -11.66 3.68
N TYR A 61 -11.87 -11.79 3.40
CA TYR A 61 -11.11 -13.00 3.77
C TYR A 61 -10.92 -13.12 5.28
N ALA A 62 -10.74 -11.99 5.99
CA ALA A 62 -10.66 -11.97 7.44
C ALA A 62 -11.98 -12.44 8.08
N TYR A 63 -13.12 -11.95 7.57
CA TYR A 63 -14.44 -12.35 8.07
C TYR A 63 -14.69 -13.85 7.86
N GLU A 64 -14.35 -14.40 6.70
CA GLU A 64 -14.42 -15.85 6.42
C GLU A 64 -13.55 -16.66 7.38
N ALA A 65 -12.40 -16.12 7.78
CA ALA A 65 -11.50 -16.71 8.78
C ALA A 65 -11.94 -16.45 10.25
N GLY A 66 -13.03 -15.72 10.48
CA GLY A 66 -13.59 -15.42 11.81
C GLY A 66 -12.97 -14.21 12.51
N TYR A 67 -12.36 -13.29 11.77
CA TYR A 67 -11.74 -12.07 12.28
C TYR A 67 -12.46 -10.82 11.77
N LEU A 68 -12.36 -9.73 12.55
CA LEU A 68 -12.73 -8.37 12.10
C LEU A 68 -11.44 -7.56 11.87
N ILE A 69 -11.43 -6.73 10.84
CA ILE A 69 -10.32 -5.82 10.56
C ILE A 69 -10.60 -4.44 11.18
N SER A 70 -9.59 -3.92 11.91
CA SER A 70 -9.52 -2.54 12.33
C SER A 70 -8.48 -1.81 11.47
N LEU A 71 -8.81 -0.60 11.00
CA LEU A 71 -7.92 0.25 10.23
C LEU A 71 -7.40 1.41 11.07
N CYS A 72 -6.09 1.63 11.06
CA CYS A 72 -5.46 2.73 11.79
C CYS A 72 -4.39 3.42 10.95
N ALA A 73 -4.36 4.76 11.02
CA ALA A 73 -3.24 5.52 10.47
C ALA A 73 -2.01 5.38 11.38
N ASN A 74 -0.84 5.20 10.77
CA ASN A 74 0.43 5.22 11.49
C ASN A 74 0.65 6.55 12.20
N ARG A 75 0.99 6.52 13.48
CA ARG A 75 1.34 7.71 14.29
C ARG A 75 2.85 7.88 14.47
N ASN A 76 3.60 6.83 14.18
CA ASN A 76 5.08 6.81 14.26
C ASN A 76 5.63 7.29 15.61
N THR A 77 5.01 6.85 16.72
CA THR A 77 5.44 7.15 18.09
C THR A 77 5.50 5.88 18.95
N PRO A 78 6.37 5.83 19.98
CA PRO A 78 6.42 4.70 20.92
C PRO A 78 5.10 4.47 21.65
N GLU A 79 4.37 5.55 21.98
CA GLU A 79 3.07 5.50 22.66
C GLU A 79 2.04 4.78 21.80
N PHE A 80 2.07 5.02 20.47
CA PHE A 80 1.20 4.33 19.53
C PHE A 80 1.45 2.82 19.55
N VAL A 81 2.72 2.40 19.52
CA VAL A 81 3.08 0.97 19.57
C VAL A 81 2.60 0.35 20.88
N SER A 82 2.84 1.01 22.02
CA SER A 82 2.38 0.55 23.34
C SER A 82 0.85 0.41 23.39
N GLN A 83 0.10 1.35 22.80
CA GLN A 83 -1.36 1.26 22.69
C GLN A 83 -1.82 0.10 21.80
N VAL A 84 -1.11 -0.17 20.70
CA VAL A 84 -1.41 -1.31 19.82
C VAL A 84 -1.20 -2.63 20.57
N ILE A 85 -0.06 -2.79 21.27
CA ILE A 85 0.25 -3.98 22.06
C ILE A 85 -0.82 -4.21 23.13
N SER A 86 -1.23 -3.17 23.85
CA SER A 86 -2.21 -3.28 24.94
C SER A 86 -3.61 -3.72 24.48
N ARG A 87 -3.94 -3.57 23.20
CA ARG A 87 -5.25 -3.96 22.63
C ARG A 87 -5.34 -5.44 22.24
N GLN A 88 -4.21 -6.17 22.30
CA GLN A 88 -4.16 -7.62 22.10
C GLN A 88 -4.79 -8.08 20.77
N TYR A 89 -4.42 -7.42 19.66
CA TYR A 89 -4.78 -7.91 18.33
C TYR A 89 -4.18 -9.31 18.10
N ASP A 90 -4.91 -10.17 17.41
CA ASP A 90 -4.42 -11.52 17.08
C ASP A 90 -3.39 -11.49 15.95
N GLY A 91 -3.40 -10.42 15.13
CA GLY A 91 -2.42 -10.20 14.07
C GLY A 91 -2.43 -8.75 13.59
N ILE A 92 -1.33 -8.34 13.00
CA ILE A 92 -1.14 -6.98 12.48
C ILE A 92 -0.60 -7.04 11.05
N ILE A 93 -1.16 -6.22 10.18
CA ILE A 93 -0.63 -5.96 8.83
C ILE A 93 -0.12 -4.53 8.80
N VAL A 94 1.14 -4.34 8.43
CA VAL A 94 1.77 -3.02 8.31
C VAL A 94 2.01 -2.70 6.85
N SER A 95 1.38 -1.64 6.35
CA SER A 95 1.55 -1.12 4.98
C SER A 95 1.99 0.34 5.02
N SER A 96 3.17 0.59 5.58
CA SER A 96 3.71 1.92 5.83
C SER A 96 5.20 1.97 5.50
N ALA A 97 5.62 2.99 4.75
CA ALA A 97 7.04 3.27 4.48
C ALA A 97 7.73 3.97 5.65
N SER A 98 6.97 4.60 6.52
CA SER A 98 7.48 5.38 7.65
C SER A 98 7.45 4.63 8.98
N PHE A 99 6.90 3.40 9.03
CA PHE A 99 6.84 2.59 10.25
C PHE A 99 8.23 1.97 10.52
N PRO A 100 8.90 2.29 11.64
CA PRO A 100 10.24 1.82 11.93
C PRO A 100 10.31 0.30 12.12
N GLU A 101 11.40 -0.32 11.67
CA GLU A 101 11.69 -1.74 11.89
C GLU A 101 11.69 -2.11 13.38
N GLU A 102 12.18 -1.18 14.23
CA GLU A 102 12.16 -1.35 15.68
C GLU A 102 10.74 -1.56 16.22
N TYR A 103 9.74 -0.85 15.67
CA TYR A 103 8.35 -0.99 16.10
C TYR A 103 7.75 -2.33 15.65
N VAL A 104 8.10 -2.80 14.45
CA VAL A 104 7.74 -4.15 14.01
C VAL A 104 8.32 -5.18 14.97
N SER A 105 9.59 -5.02 15.33
CA SER A 105 10.27 -5.91 16.28
C SER A 105 9.60 -5.91 17.67
N GLN A 106 9.19 -4.75 18.19
CA GLN A 106 8.46 -4.64 19.46
C GLN A 106 7.11 -5.37 19.42
N LEU A 107 6.35 -5.22 18.32
CA LEU A 107 5.08 -5.93 18.11
C LEU A 107 5.29 -7.46 18.09
N SER A 108 6.29 -7.91 17.36
CA SER A 108 6.67 -9.32 17.26
C SER A 108 7.12 -9.91 18.60
N GLN A 109 7.97 -9.20 19.34
CA GLN A 109 8.43 -9.59 20.68
C GLN A 109 7.29 -9.66 21.70
N ALA A 110 6.23 -8.87 21.49
CA ALA A 110 4.99 -8.99 22.28
C ALA A 110 4.14 -10.22 21.90
N GLY A 111 4.63 -11.08 20.99
CA GLY A 111 3.94 -12.29 20.55
C GLY A 111 2.83 -12.08 19.55
N ILE A 112 2.78 -10.91 18.91
CA ILE A 112 1.76 -10.59 17.90
C ILE A 112 2.31 -10.93 16.50
N PRO A 113 1.66 -11.81 15.72
CA PRO A 113 1.99 -12.06 14.33
C PRO A 113 1.93 -10.78 13.50
N VAL A 114 2.99 -10.48 12.73
CA VAL A 114 3.07 -9.27 11.89
C VAL A 114 3.39 -9.64 10.45
N VAL A 115 2.53 -9.19 9.52
CA VAL A 115 2.82 -9.20 8.08
C VAL A 115 3.14 -7.78 7.64
N VAL A 116 4.30 -7.58 7.01
CA VAL A 116 4.75 -6.27 6.55
C VAL A 116 4.70 -6.21 5.03
N PHE A 117 3.94 -5.26 4.48
CA PHE A 117 4.00 -4.91 3.07
C PHE A 117 5.26 -4.08 2.84
N ARG A 118 6.18 -4.65 2.13
CA ARG A 118 7.47 -4.06 1.85
C ARG A 118 7.32 -2.80 1.00
N ARG A 119 7.80 -1.68 1.51
CA ARG A 119 7.76 -0.36 0.87
C ARG A 119 9.14 0.21 0.59
N ARG A 120 10.18 -0.42 1.14
CA ARG A 120 11.59 -0.03 1.04
C ARG A 120 12.44 -1.21 0.62
N LEU A 121 13.45 -0.97 -0.25
CA LEU A 121 14.32 -2.03 -0.79
C LEU A 121 15.15 -2.72 0.31
N HIS A 122 15.65 -1.95 1.26
CA HIS A 122 16.60 -2.44 2.27
C HIS A 122 15.95 -2.85 3.59
N LEU A 123 14.66 -3.24 3.56
CA LEU A 123 14.03 -3.82 4.73
C LEU A 123 14.64 -5.19 5.02
N LYS A 124 15.27 -5.31 6.20
CA LYS A 124 15.90 -6.57 6.63
C LYS A 124 14.84 -7.61 6.99
N PRO A 125 15.13 -8.91 6.80
CA PRO A 125 14.29 -9.96 7.40
C PRO A 125 14.19 -9.74 8.90
N MET A 126 12.97 -9.81 9.42
CA MET A 126 12.68 -9.62 10.85
C MET A 126 12.25 -10.94 11.46
N GLU A 127 12.80 -11.24 12.65
CA GLU A 127 12.37 -12.40 13.41
C GLU A 127 10.88 -12.27 13.78
N HIS A 128 10.11 -13.34 13.59
CA HIS A 128 8.66 -13.38 13.87
C HIS A 128 7.78 -12.39 13.09
N ALA A 129 8.27 -11.83 11.98
CA ALA A 129 7.48 -11.10 11.01
C ALA A 129 7.61 -11.76 9.64
N ALA A 130 6.58 -11.61 8.81
CA ALA A 130 6.61 -12.07 7.43
C ALA A 130 6.58 -10.87 6.49
N LEU A 131 7.35 -10.93 5.41
CA LEU A 131 7.45 -9.85 4.43
C LEU A 131 6.63 -10.21 3.19
N MET A 132 5.94 -9.22 2.66
CA MET A 132 5.22 -9.32 1.40
C MET A 132 5.59 -8.15 0.50
N GLU A 133 6.10 -8.43 -0.70
CA GLU A 133 6.28 -7.43 -1.74
C GLU A 133 5.04 -7.40 -2.64
N THR A 134 4.55 -6.19 -2.91
CA THR A 134 3.32 -5.98 -3.70
C THR A 134 3.59 -5.55 -5.14
N GLY A 135 4.84 -5.64 -5.60
CA GLY A 135 5.23 -5.31 -6.97
C GLY A 135 5.53 -3.83 -7.22
N LEU A 136 5.86 -3.06 -6.17
CA LEU A 136 6.14 -1.62 -6.32
C LEU A 136 7.40 -1.35 -7.14
N TYR A 137 8.49 -2.09 -6.86
CA TYR A 137 9.76 -1.91 -7.55
C TYR A 137 9.69 -2.41 -8.99
N THR A 138 9.22 -3.62 -9.20
CA THR A 138 9.10 -4.21 -10.54
C THR A 138 8.10 -3.44 -11.40
N GLY A 139 7.00 -2.96 -10.80
CA GLY A 139 6.01 -2.13 -11.49
C GLY A 139 6.57 -0.78 -11.92
N ALA A 140 7.35 -0.11 -11.07
CA ALA A 140 8.00 1.14 -11.45
C ALA A 140 8.97 0.93 -12.63
N ARG A 141 9.72 -0.15 -12.64
CA ARG A 141 10.58 -0.52 -13.77
C ARG A 141 9.76 -0.77 -15.06
N LYS A 142 8.64 -1.48 -14.94
CA LYS A 142 7.71 -1.69 -16.08
C LYS A 142 7.16 -0.37 -16.63
N ALA A 143 6.77 0.57 -15.75
CA ALA A 143 6.27 1.88 -16.16
C ALA A 143 7.31 2.66 -17.00
N VAL A 144 8.55 2.71 -16.52
CA VAL A 144 9.65 3.38 -17.23
C VAL A 144 9.95 2.70 -18.56
N ARG A 145 10.08 1.37 -18.55
CA ARG A 145 10.34 0.58 -19.76
C ARG A 145 9.25 0.80 -20.80
N HIS A 146 8.00 0.78 -20.40
CA HIS A 146 6.87 1.05 -21.28
C HIS A 146 6.96 2.44 -21.94
N LEU A 147 7.25 3.49 -21.16
CA LEU A 147 7.45 4.82 -21.72
C LEU A 147 8.62 4.86 -22.71
N MET A 148 9.72 4.17 -22.42
CA MET A 148 10.87 4.07 -23.31
C MET A 148 10.56 3.31 -24.62
N GLU A 149 9.80 2.24 -24.54
CA GLU A 149 9.32 1.47 -25.71
C GLU A 149 8.40 2.31 -26.60
N LYS A 150 7.65 3.24 -25.99
CA LYS A 150 6.85 4.24 -26.71
C LYS A 150 7.67 5.43 -27.26
N GLY A 151 8.98 5.41 -27.09
CA GLY A 151 9.90 6.40 -27.64
C GLY A 151 10.31 7.52 -26.69
N CYS A 152 9.84 7.55 -25.45
CA CYS A 152 10.24 8.55 -24.47
C CYS A 152 11.72 8.43 -24.12
N ARG A 153 12.40 9.57 -23.95
CA ARG A 153 13.82 9.66 -23.59
C ARG A 153 14.07 10.59 -22.41
N ASN A 154 13.17 11.52 -22.15
CA ASN A 154 13.23 12.45 -21.03
C ASN A 154 12.03 12.22 -20.10
N ILE A 155 12.15 11.17 -19.28
CA ILE A 155 11.08 10.76 -18.36
C ILE A 155 11.25 11.47 -17.02
N VAL A 156 10.15 12.04 -16.51
CA VAL A 156 10.09 12.72 -15.21
C VAL A 156 9.23 11.91 -14.26
N TYR A 157 9.79 11.64 -13.09
CA TYR A 157 9.07 11.04 -11.96
C TYR A 157 8.39 12.13 -11.12
N VAL A 158 7.10 11.99 -10.88
CA VAL A 158 6.33 12.88 -10.02
C VAL A 158 6.09 12.19 -8.67
N ASP A 159 6.79 12.68 -7.63
CA ASP A 159 6.71 12.15 -6.27
C ASP A 159 5.46 12.66 -5.53
N ARG A 160 5.32 12.24 -4.29
CA ARG A 160 4.18 12.56 -3.41
C ARG A 160 4.02 14.06 -3.16
N ILE A 161 2.78 14.47 -2.93
CA ILE A 161 2.47 15.74 -2.26
C ILE A 161 2.47 15.49 -0.75
N SER A 162 3.10 16.36 0.01
CA SER A 162 3.14 16.28 1.47
C SER A 162 3.11 17.67 2.09
N ALA A 163 2.13 17.98 2.93
CA ALA A 163 1.99 19.29 3.57
C ALA A 163 3.26 19.77 4.32
N ARG A 164 4.18 18.85 4.64
CA ARG A 164 5.50 19.15 5.23
C ARG A 164 6.64 19.14 4.21
N GLY A 165 6.36 18.95 2.92
CA GLY A 165 7.38 18.88 1.88
C GLY A 165 8.24 17.60 1.96
N HIS A 166 7.73 16.51 2.54
CA HIS A 166 8.47 15.25 2.62
C HIS A 166 8.63 14.64 1.23
N VAL A 167 9.85 14.30 0.88
CA VAL A 167 10.19 13.53 -0.33
C VAL A 167 10.25 12.03 -0.02
N SER A 168 10.13 11.21 -1.06
CA SER A 168 10.35 9.77 -0.93
C SER A 168 11.81 9.49 -0.59
N PRO A 169 12.11 8.60 0.37
CA PRO A 169 13.48 8.20 0.65
C PRO A 169 14.09 7.50 -0.57
N ALA A 170 15.41 7.55 -0.68
CA ALA A 170 16.15 6.99 -1.82
C ALA A 170 15.90 5.48 -2.04
N ASP A 171 15.56 4.75 -0.99
CA ASP A 171 15.22 3.33 -1.01
C ASP A 171 13.70 3.04 -1.09
N ASP A 172 12.86 4.06 -1.34
CA ASP A 172 11.45 3.85 -1.70
C ASP A 172 11.37 3.00 -2.98
N MET A 173 10.59 1.93 -2.95
CA MET A 173 10.61 0.93 -4.01
C MET A 173 10.20 1.47 -5.37
N ARG A 174 9.21 2.37 -5.46
CA ARG A 174 8.81 2.97 -6.74
C ARG A 174 9.88 3.93 -7.25
N PHE A 175 10.42 4.77 -6.38
CA PHE A 175 11.48 5.69 -6.74
C PHE A 175 12.76 4.96 -7.17
N SER A 176 13.17 3.94 -6.42
CA SER A 176 14.32 3.11 -6.79
C SER A 176 14.11 2.38 -8.12
N GLY A 177 12.93 1.80 -8.33
CA GLY A 177 12.60 1.14 -9.59
C GLY A 177 12.67 2.09 -10.80
N PHE A 178 12.21 3.34 -10.64
CA PHE A 178 12.37 4.39 -11.64
C PHE A 178 13.84 4.69 -11.92
N VAL A 179 14.62 4.95 -10.88
CA VAL A 179 16.05 5.33 -11.00
C VAL A 179 16.86 4.20 -11.64
N ASP A 180 16.64 2.96 -11.21
CA ASP A 180 17.41 1.81 -11.66
C ASP A 180 17.10 1.47 -13.12
N GLU A 181 15.83 1.50 -13.54
CA GLU A 181 15.47 1.25 -14.93
C GLU A 181 16.01 2.34 -15.87
N MET A 182 15.95 3.61 -15.46
CA MET A 182 16.56 4.70 -16.21
C MET A 182 18.05 4.47 -16.40
N LYS A 183 18.80 4.17 -15.33
CA LYS A 183 20.24 3.94 -15.37
C LYS A 183 20.62 2.71 -16.19
N GLU A 184 19.94 1.58 -16.01
CA GLU A 184 20.20 0.36 -16.77
C GLU A 184 19.92 0.53 -18.27
N SER A 185 19.00 1.44 -18.61
CA SER A 185 18.72 1.83 -20.00
C SER A 185 19.68 2.90 -20.54
N GLY A 186 20.70 3.28 -19.79
CA GLY A 186 21.76 4.22 -20.22
C GLY A 186 21.41 5.69 -20.02
N PHE A 187 20.38 6.02 -19.26
CA PHE A 187 20.02 7.41 -18.95
C PHE A 187 20.50 7.82 -17.55
N SER A 188 20.97 9.04 -17.43
CA SER A 188 21.26 9.63 -16.11
C SER A 188 19.99 10.18 -15.49
N VAL A 189 19.85 10.04 -14.18
CA VAL A 189 18.77 10.63 -13.40
C VAL A 189 19.32 11.79 -12.59
N GLY A 190 18.81 12.97 -12.82
CA GLY A 190 19.16 14.22 -12.13
C GLY A 190 17.92 14.96 -11.62
N PRO A 191 18.12 16.16 -11.04
CA PRO A 191 17.01 16.99 -10.55
C PRO A 191 15.94 17.28 -11.63
N ASP A 192 16.36 17.36 -12.89
CA ASP A 192 15.43 17.59 -14.01
C ASP A 192 14.48 16.41 -14.28
N ASN A 193 14.81 15.21 -13.77
CA ASN A 193 13.97 14.02 -13.92
C ASN A 193 13.05 13.77 -12.71
N ILE A 194 13.02 14.67 -11.72
CA ILE A 194 12.28 14.45 -10.49
C ILE A 194 11.50 15.71 -10.12
N VAL A 195 10.20 15.57 -9.88
CA VAL A 195 9.36 16.57 -9.22
C VAL A 195 9.04 16.06 -7.82
N CYS A 196 9.53 16.74 -6.79
CA CYS A 196 9.37 16.32 -5.40
C CYS A 196 9.32 17.52 -4.45
N GLY A 197 8.93 17.28 -3.20
CA GLY A 197 8.90 18.29 -2.16
C GLY A 197 7.68 19.22 -2.21
N CYS A 198 6.75 19.02 -3.14
CA CYS A 198 5.52 19.82 -3.25
C CYS A 198 4.64 19.62 -2.02
N ARG A 199 4.14 20.74 -1.48
CA ARG A 199 3.33 20.78 -0.25
C ARG A 199 1.84 20.75 -0.54
N SER A 200 1.44 21.17 -1.74
CA SER A 200 0.05 21.18 -2.19
C SER A 200 -0.04 20.80 -3.66
N GLN A 201 -1.26 20.61 -4.15
CA GLN A 201 -1.53 20.37 -5.56
C GLN A 201 -1.13 21.57 -6.41
N GLU A 202 -1.40 22.78 -5.94
CA GLU A 202 -1.07 24.03 -6.61
C GLU A 202 0.45 24.17 -6.82
N GLU A 203 1.26 23.85 -5.82
CA GLU A 203 2.72 23.84 -5.93
C GLU A 203 3.19 22.82 -6.98
N LEU A 204 2.59 21.62 -7.01
CA LEU A 204 2.89 20.62 -8.04
C LEU A 204 2.52 21.10 -9.44
N GLU A 205 1.35 21.66 -9.61
CA GLU A 205 0.90 22.19 -10.89
C GLU A 205 1.81 23.31 -11.41
N GLU A 206 2.25 24.23 -10.54
CA GLU A 206 3.16 25.31 -10.92
C GLU A 206 4.54 24.78 -11.32
N GLU A 207 5.11 23.87 -10.55
CA GLU A 207 6.40 23.23 -10.88
C GLU A 207 6.34 22.50 -12.24
N LEU A 208 5.25 21.76 -12.48
CA LEU A 208 5.02 21.09 -13.77
C LEU A 208 4.83 22.10 -14.91
N ARG A 209 4.05 23.16 -14.70
CA ARG A 209 3.80 24.20 -15.68
C ARG A 209 5.08 24.92 -16.10
N GLU A 210 5.95 25.23 -15.13
CA GLU A 210 7.26 25.80 -15.41
C GLU A 210 8.15 24.88 -16.25
N ARG A 211 8.18 23.57 -15.92
CA ARG A 211 8.93 22.57 -16.67
C ARG A 211 8.46 22.45 -18.10
N PHE A 212 7.16 22.38 -18.32
CA PHE A 212 6.56 22.27 -19.65
C PHE A 212 6.82 23.51 -20.51
N ARG A 213 6.93 24.71 -19.93
CA ARG A 213 7.25 25.96 -20.64
C ARG A 213 8.72 26.14 -20.98
N LYS A 214 9.64 25.62 -20.18
CA LYS A 214 11.10 25.83 -20.35
C LYS A 214 11.72 25.08 -21.54
N GLY A 215 10.93 24.41 -22.38
CA GLY A 215 11.41 23.78 -23.61
C GLY A 215 12.36 22.57 -23.46
N LYS A 216 12.74 22.18 -22.23
CA LYS A 216 13.29 20.87 -21.91
C LYS A 216 12.14 19.94 -21.55
N ALA A 217 11.17 19.88 -22.46
CA ALA A 217 9.93 19.18 -22.21
C ALA A 217 10.22 17.70 -21.93
N ALA A 218 9.77 17.24 -20.77
CA ALA A 218 9.58 15.83 -20.57
C ALA A 218 8.75 15.29 -21.73
N ASP A 219 9.17 14.19 -22.30
CA ASP A 219 8.38 13.44 -23.29
C ASP A 219 7.63 12.27 -22.64
N GLY A 220 7.93 11.99 -21.37
CA GLY A 220 7.26 11.01 -20.53
C GLY A 220 7.12 11.45 -19.08
N ILE A 221 5.97 11.15 -18.47
CA ILE A 221 5.72 11.36 -17.04
C ILE A 221 5.38 10.01 -16.40
N PHE A 222 6.07 9.68 -15.32
CA PHE A 222 5.69 8.62 -14.42
C PHE A 222 5.19 9.22 -13.10
N GLY A 223 3.89 9.27 -12.91
CA GLY A 223 3.28 9.66 -11.64
C GLY A 223 3.36 8.53 -10.62
N ARG A 224 3.83 8.82 -9.39
CA ARG A 224 3.92 7.86 -8.29
C ARG A 224 2.59 7.11 -8.04
N ASN A 225 1.47 7.74 -8.35
CA ASN A 225 0.14 7.14 -8.42
C ASN A 225 -0.70 7.83 -9.50
N ASP A 226 -1.89 7.29 -9.75
CA ASP A 226 -2.79 7.80 -10.79
C ASP A 226 -3.24 9.24 -10.55
N THR A 227 -3.47 9.64 -9.30
CA THR A 227 -3.86 11.02 -8.99
C THR A 227 -2.78 12.01 -9.41
N LEU A 228 -1.52 11.72 -9.08
CA LEU A 228 -0.38 12.57 -9.47
C LEU A 228 -0.16 12.59 -10.97
N ALA A 229 -0.33 11.44 -11.63
CA ALA A 229 -0.28 11.34 -13.08
C ALA A 229 -1.41 12.16 -13.76
N CYS A 230 -2.62 12.12 -13.21
CA CYS A 230 -3.75 12.91 -13.71
C CYS A 230 -3.54 14.42 -13.49
N ILE A 231 -2.98 14.84 -12.37
CA ILE A 231 -2.58 16.24 -12.15
C ILE A 231 -1.58 16.67 -13.23
N ALA A 232 -0.55 15.86 -13.47
CA ALA A 232 0.44 16.15 -14.50
C ALA A 232 -0.19 16.22 -15.91
N MET A 233 -1.11 15.32 -16.22
CA MET A 233 -1.83 15.28 -17.48
C MET A 233 -2.69 16.53 -17.69
N THR A 234 -3.46 16.92 -16.69
CA THR A 234 -4.30 18.13 -16.75
C THR A 234 -3.43 19.37 -16.90
N THR A 235 -2.31 19.45 -16.18
CA THR A 235 -1.36 20.57 -16.28
C THR A 235 -0.72 20.64 -17.66
N ALA A 236 -0.33 19.49 -18.25
CA ALA A 236 0.20 19.44 -19.63
C ALA A 236 -0.82 19.96 -20.65
N GLN A 237 -2.07 19.50 -20.56
CA GLN A 237 -3.16 19.96 -21.43
C GLN A 237 -3.45 21.46 -21.29
N GLN A 238 -3.40 22.02 -20.07
CA GLN A 238 -3.59 23.44 -19.82
C GLN A 238 -2.52 24.33 -20.47
N VAL A 239 -1.31 23.82 -20.66
CA VAL A 239 -0.25 24.54 -21.38
C VAL A 239 -0.21 24.22 -22.88
N GLY A 240 -1.18 23.47 -23.38
CA GLY A 240 -1.37 23.17 -24.79
C GLY A 240 -0.65 21.93 -25.31
N LEU A 241 -0.08 21.09 -24.44
CA LEU A 241 0.51 19.79 -24.82
C LEU A 241 -0.60 18.75 -25.03
N ARG A 242 -0.47 17.97 -26.10
CA ARG A 242 -1.36 16.86 -26.40
C ARG A 242 -0.84 15.59 -25.76
N VAL A 243 -1.74 14.83 -25.14
CA VAL A 243 -1.44 13.52 -24.56
C VAL A 243 -2.21 12.48 -25.39
N PRO A 244 -1.53 11.52 -26.01
CA PRO A 244 -0.13 11.09 -25.82
C PRO A 244 0.88 11.70 -26.84
N GLU A 245 0.47 12.52 -27.82
CA GLU A 245 1.28 12.88 -28.98
C GLU A 245 2.53 13.69 -28.63
N ASP A 246 2.40 14.68 -27.72
CA ASP A 246 3.51 15.54 -27.32
C ASP A 246 4.17 15.06 -26.04
N ILE A 247 3.41 14.40 -25.15
CA ILE A 247 3.88 13.86 -23.88
C ILE A 247 3.07 12.61 -23.48
N ARG A 248 3.74 11.53 -23.08
CA ARG A 248 3.11 10.30 -22.59
C ARG A 248 3.10 10.27 -21.07
N ILE A 249 2.01 9.79 -20.51
CA ILE A 249 1.82 9.82 -19.06
C ILE A 249 1.34 8.46 -18.55
N ILE A 250 2.01 7.95 -17.52
CA ILE A 250 1.65 6.70 -16.85
C ILE A 250 1.54 6.91 -15.35
N GLY A 251 0.54 6.28 -14.73
CA GLY A 251 0.29 6.27 -13.31
C GLY A 251 0.63 4.94 -12.63
N PHE A 252 0.11 4.77 -11.43
CA PHE A 252 0.22 3.58 -10.61
C PHE A 252 -1.03 3.46 -9.73
N ASP A 253 -1.51 2.26 -9.43
CA ASP A 253 -2.59 1.82 -8.55
C ASP A 253 -3.85 1.30 -9.30
N ASP A 254 -4.07 1.60 -10.58
CA ASP A 254 -5.31 1.35 -11.34
C ASP A 254 -6.58 1.84 -10.61
N SER A 255 -6.48 3.03 -10.04
CA SER A 255 -7.59 3.67 -9.33
C SER A 255 -8.70 4.15 -10.30
N SER A 256 -9.86 4.50 -9.78
CA SER A 256 -11.01 4.94 -10.58
C SER A 256 -10.71 6.13 -11.48
N ILE A 257 -9.87 7.07 -11.03
CA ILE A 257 -9.49 8.25 -11.81
C ILE A 257 -8.79 7.88 -13.12
N SER A 258 -8.03 6.78 -13.16
CA SER A 258 -7.33 6.33 -14.39
C SER A 258 -8.27 5.98 -15.54
N ARG A 259 -9.51 5.63 -15.21
CA ARG A 259 -10.57 5.29 -16.18
C ARG A 259 -11.50 6.45 -16.49
N LEU A 260 -11.54 7.48 -15.63
CA LEU A 260 -12.46 8.61 -15.71
C LEU A 260 -11.83 9.87 -16.33
N CYS A 261 -10.50 9.98 -16.31
CA CYS A 261 -9.79 11.09 -16.96
C CYS A 261 -9.80 10.98 -18.49
N SER A 262 -9.48 12.08 -19.17
CA SER A 262 -9.42 12.13 -20.63
C SER A 262 -8.10 12.79 -21.08
N PRO A 263 -7.26 12.07 -21.86
CA PRO A 263 -7.37 10.65 -22.25
C PRO A 263 -7.34 9.71 -21.04
N LYS A 264 -7.83 8.47 -21.18
CA LYS A 264 -7.74 7.47 -20.11
C LYS A 264 -6.29 7.13 -19.80
N LEU A 265 -5.95 7.07 -18.51
CA LEU A 265 -4.59 6.94 -18.03
C LEU A 265 -4.11 5.48 -18.05
N SER A 266 -2.98 5.23 -18.72
CA SER A 266 -2.19 4.02 -18.57
C SER A 266 -1.63 3.94 -17.15
N THR A 267 -1.60 2.74 -16.56
CA THR A 267 -1.25 2.58 -15.15
C THR A 267 -0.73 1.19 -14.83
N LEU A 268 -0.14 1.01 -13.67
CA LEU A 268 0.22 -0.28 -13.09
C LEU A 268 -0.83 -0.68 -12.05
N GLY A 269 -1.44 -1.85 -12.23
CA GLY A 269 -2.45 -2.39 -11.32
C GLY A 269 -1.88 -3.47 -10.40
N PHE A 270 -2.42 -3.56 -9.17
CA PHE A 270 -2.11 -4.59 -8.20
C PHE A 270 -3.08 -5.78 -8.29
N GLN A 271 -2.59 -6.95 -7.96
CA GLN A 271 -3.40 -8.16 -7.75
C GLN A 271 -4.05 -8.12 -6.34
N GLN A 272 -4.92 -7.14 -6.11
CA GLN A 272 -5.40 -6.77 -4.77
C GLN A 272 -6.06 -7.94 -4.02
N ARG A 273 -6.82 -8.81 -4.71
CA ARG A 273 -7.50 -9.96 -4.09
C ARG A 273 -6.50 -11.01 -3.63
N GLU A 274 -5.52 -11.34 -4.46
CA GLU A 274 -4.46 -12.30 -4.15
C GLU A 274 -3.59 -11.78 -3.01
N ILE A 275 -3.20 -10.50 -3.04
CA ILE A 275 -2.44 -9.84 -1.98
C ILE A 275 -3.22 -9.89 -0.65
N ALA A 276 -4.51 -9.53 -0.68
CA ALA A 276 -5.39 -9.54 0.48
C ALA A 276 -5.52 -10.94 1.08
N LYS A 277 -5.82 -11.94 0.23
CA LYS A 277 -5.95 -13.33 0.65
C LYS A 277 -4.66 -13.86 1.27
N THR A 278 -3.55 -13.66 0.57
CA THR A 278 -2.23 -14.13 1.03
C THR A 278 -1.84 -13.50 2.37
N ALA A 279 -2.11 -12.20 2.58
CA ALA A 279 -1.82 -11.53 3.85
C ALA A 279 -2.60 -12.15 5.03
N ILE A 280 -3.87 -12.48 4.83
CA ILE A 280 -4.70 -13.15 5.85
C ILE A 280 -4.25 -14.60 6.08
N ASP A 281 -3.90 -15.33 5.01
CA ASP A 281 -3.38 -16.69 5.10
C ASP A 281 -2.04 -16.73 5.87
N MET A 282 -1.12 -15.79 5.58
CA MET A 282 0.16 -15.65 6.30
C MET A 282 -0.06 -15.39 7.79
N LEU A 283 -0.93 -14.44 8.15
CA LEU A 283 -1.27 -14.22 9.56
C LEU A 283 -1.86 -15.47 10.20
N SER A 284 -2.76 -16.18 9.51
CA SER A 284 -3.38 -17.40 10.01
C SER A 284 -2.34 -18.51 10.28
N GLN A 285 -1.35 -18.66 9.41
CA GLN A 285 -0.23 -19.58 9.62
C GLN A 285 0.57 -19.20 10.86
N MET A 286 0.94 -17.90 11.00
CA MET A 286 1.69 -17.41 12.16
C MET A 286 0.92 -17.59 13.47
N MET A 287 -0.38 -17.32 13.50
CA MET A 287 -1.26 -17.56 14.64
C MET A 287 -1.33 -19.05 15.06
N ASN A 288 -1.02 -19.96 14.14
CA ASN A 288 -0.93 -21.40 14.38
C ASN A 288 0.51 -21.88 14.66
N GLY A 289 1.45 -20.94 14.87
CA GLY A 289 2.85 -21.24 15.19
C GLY A 289 3.70 -21.67 13.99
N GLN A 290 3.24 -21.42 12.78
CA GLN A 290 4.00 -21.65 11.54
C GLN A 290 4.64 -20.33 11.10
N GLN A 291 5.83 -20.41 10.51
CA GLN A 291 6.46 -19.25 9.86
C GLN A 291 6.19 -19.34 8.37
N PRO A 292 5.38 -18.41 7.78
CA PRO A 292 5.15 -18.39 6.35
C PRO A 292 6.41 -17.93 5.61
N GLU A 293 6.57 -18.38 4.38
CA GLU A 293 7.57 -17.83 3.46
C GLU A 293 7.20 -16.39 3.06
N ASN A 294 8.23 -15.59 2.74
CA ASN A 294 8.02 -14.29 2.14
C ASN A 294 7.43 -14.46 0.73
N VAL A 295 6.53 -13.56 0.35
CA VAL A 295 5.83 -13.63 -0.93
C VAL A 295 6.05 -12.32 -1.70
N ASP A 296 6.39 -12.46 -2.97
CA ASP A 296 6.56 -11.35 -3.90
C ASP A 296 5.47 -11.40 -4.97
N PHE A 297 4.67 -10.34 -5.06
CA PHE A 297 3.71 -10.13 -6.13
C PHE A 297 4.30 -9.25 -7.22
N ASP A 298 3.75 -9.37 -8.40
CA ASP A 298 4.06 -8.50 -9.51
C ASP A 298 2.84 -7.60 -9.83
N THR A 299 3.08 -6.49 -10.52
CA THR A 299 2.03 -5.61 -11.01
C THR A 299 1.73 -5.88 -12.49
N VAL A 300 0.52 -5.55 -12.91
CA VAL A 300 0.06 -5.66 -14.29
C VAL A 300 0.08 -4.27 -14.94
N LEU A 301 0.75 -4.15 -16.08
CA LEU A 301 0.66 -2.96 -16.92
C LEU A 301 -0.71 -2.93 -17.60
N ILE A 302 -1.42 -1.82 -17.45
CA ILE A 302 -2.73 -1.57 -18.06
C ILE A 302 -2.56 -0.39 -18.99
N GLU A 303 -2.30 -0.69 -20.26
CA GLU A 303 -2.13 0.32 -21.29
C GLU A 303 -3.48 0.94 -21.68
N ARG A 304 -3.52 2.27 -21.74
CA ARG A 304 -4.67 3.08 -22.15
C ARG A 304 -4.23 4.24 -23.04
N GLU A 305 -5.13 5.17 -23.30
CA GLU A 305 -4.97 6.26 -24.28
C GLU A 305 -3.76 7.17 -23.99
N SER A 306 -3.38 7.38 -22.73
CA SER A 306 -2.32 8.34 -22.37
C SER A 306 -0.90 7.92 -22.76
N THR A 307 -0.70 6.68 -23.27
CA THR A 307 0.60 6.19 -23.79
C THR A 307 0.50 5.48 -25.14
N LEU A 308 -0.67 5.41 -25.76
CA LEU A 308 -0.87 4.76 -27.07
C LEU A 308 -0.23 5.51 -28.23
#